data_c6f1d125f2ee66184354d07188464d02
#
_entry.id   c6f1d125f2ee66184354d07188464d02
#
_cell.length_a   1.000
_cell.length_b   1.000
_cell.length_c   1.000
_cell.angle_alpha   90.00
_cell.angle_beta   90.00
_cell.angle_gamma   90.00
#
_symmetry.space_group_name_H-M   'P 1'
#
loop_
_entity.id
_entity.type
_entity.pdbx_description
1 polymer ?
#
loop_
_entity_poly.entity_id
_entity_poly.type
_entity_poly.pdbx_seq_one_letter_code
_entity_poly.pdbx_strand_id
1 'polypeptide(L)'
;MSEKKTIELVARATSETECRTEIKVRQFVFHTDEPTNEGGTDKAANPVEVLLGALAGCVNVVAHRAAERIGIELRSLRLTVIGELEPELGPTIRRIDIRMEADLEADADQKRRWLEMTEAHCPIAQTLIQGTEVHLDLVKKQRDICC
;
A
#
# COMPACT_ATOMS: atom_id res chain seq x y z
N MET A 1 -21.66 -16.71 -19.81
CA MET A 1 -21.43 -15.74 -18.70
C MET A 1 -20.14 -16.14 -18.00
N SER A 2 -19.14 -15.32 -18.05
CA SER A 2 -17.87 -15.59 -17.35
C SER A 2 -18.12 -15.42 -15.85
N GLU A 3 -17.89 -16.46 -15.05
CA GLU A 3 -17.89 -16.36 -13.60
C GLU A 3 -16.88 -15.29 -13.18
N LYS A 4 -17.32 -14.27 -12.45
CA LYS A 4 -16.43 -13.29 -11.84
C LYS A 4 -15.58 -14.02 -10.80
N LYS A 5 -14.34 -14.31 -11.15
CA LYS A 5 -13.40 -14.95 -10.23
C LYS A 5 -12.96 -13.91 -9.18
N THR A 6 -13.49 -14.02 -7.98
CA THR A 6 -13.02 -13.24 -6.83
C THR A 6 -11.70 -13.83 -6.32
N ILE A 7 -10.72 -12.98 -6.07
CA ILE A 7 -9.44 -13.36 -5.46
C ILE A 7 -9.44 -12.79 -4.05
N GLU A 8 -9.30 -13.65 -3.05
CA GLU A 8 -9.16 -13.23 -1.65
C GLU A 8 -7.68 -13.10 -1.29
N LEU A 9 -7.33 -11.98 -0.68
CA LEU A 9 -6.02 -11.72 -0.10
C LEU A 9 -6.20 -11.58 1.41
N VAL A 10 -5.38 -12.29 2.19
CA VAL A 10 -5.56 -12.38 3.64
C VAL A 10 -4.30 -11.91 4.35
N ALA A 11 -4.46 -10.97 5.26
CA ALA A 11 -3.48 -10.62 6.29
C ALA A 11 -4.04 -11.02 7.66
N ARG A 12 -3.18 -11.56 8.52
CA ARG A 12 -3.49 -11.88 9.92
C ARG A 12 -2.60 -11.06 10.82
N ALA A 13 -3.18 -10.47 11.84
CA ALA A 13 -2.47 -9.62 12.78
C ALA A 13 -2.66 -10.10 14.21
N THR A 14 -1.59 -10.03 15.00
CA THR A 14 -1.59 -10.35 16.43
C THR A 14 -0.98 -9.20 17.21
N SER A 15 -1.71 -8.67 18.16
CA SER A 15 -1.22 -7.62 19.07
C SER A 15 -0.13 -8.19 19.98
N GLU A 16 1.06 -7.59 19.96
CA GLU A 16 2.15 -7.88 20.90
C GLU A 16 2.13 -6.91 22.08
N THR A 17 1.84 -5.63 21.80
CA THR A 17 1.58 -4.58 22.79
C THR A 17 0.40 -3.73 22.32
N GLU A 18 0.09 -2.65 23.00
CA GLU A 18 -0.95 -1.71 22.57
C GLU A 18 -0.67 -1.08 21.21
N CYS A 19 0.61 -0.86 20.87
CA CYS A 19 1.05 -0.21 19.63
C CYS A 19 1.73 -1.18 18.65
N ARG A 20 2.38 -2.24 19.17
CA ARG A 20 3.14 -3.17 18.32
C ARG A 20 2.30 -4.36 17.89
N THR A 21 2.32 -4.62 16.59
CA THR A 21 1.54 -5.69 15.96
C THR A 21 2.41 -6.54 15.05
N GLU A 22 2.36 -7.86 15.21
CA GLU A 22 2.90 -8.81 14.23
C GLU A 22 1.87 -9.01 13.11
N ILE A 23 2.30 -8.91 11.86
CA ILE A 23 1.45 -9.09 10.68
C ILE A 23 2.02 -10.22 9.83
N LYS A 24 1.15 -11.18 9.48
CA LYS A 24 1.46 -12.32 8.61
C LYS A 24 0.66 -12.25 7.31
N VAL A 25 1.37 -12.29 6.19
CA VAL A 25 0.78 -12.40 4.86
C VAL A 25 1.45 -13.56 4.13
N ARG A 26 0.73 -14.65 3.90
CA ARG A 26 1.29 -15.93 3.41
C ARG A 26 2.44 -16.40 4.32
N GLN A 27 3.65 -16.60 3.80
CA GLN A 27 4.86 -16.97 4.54
C GLN A 27 5.65 -15.76 5.09
N PHE A 28 5.26 -14.55 4.76
CA PHE A 28 5.97 -13.32 5.15
C PHE A 28 5.44 -12.80 6.48
N VAL A 29 6.37 -12.33 7.31
CA VAL A 29 6.09 -11.70 8.60
C VAL A 29 6.76 -10.34 8.64
N PHE A 30 6.04 -9.34 9.10
CA PHE A 30 6.58 -8.02 9.42
C PHE A 30 5.83 -7.43 10.60
N HIS A 31 6.30 -6.31 11.12
CA HIS A 31 5.70 -5.65 12.27
C HIS A 31 5.34 -4.22 11.94
N THR A 32 4.36 -3.70 12.65
CA THR A 32 4.11 -2.26 12.78
C THR A 32 4.28 -1.84 14.23
N ASP A 33 4.66 -0.61 14.46
CA ASP A 33 4.80 -0.02 15.79
C ASP A 33 4.50 1.49 15.68
N GLU A 34 4.29 2.17 16.78
CA GLU A 34 4.17 3.62 16.77
C GLU A 34 5.49 4.28 17.26
N PRO A 35 5.74 5.54 16.87
CA PRO A 35 6.82 6.33 17.44
C PRO A 35 6.69 6.46 18.98
N THR A 36 7.79 6.74 19.66
CA THR A 36 7.80 6.82 21.12
C THR A 36 6.92 7.94 21.68
N ASN A 37 6.77 9.05 20.95
CA ASN A 37 5.86 10.14 21.31
C ASN A 37 4.37 9.80 21.12
N GLU A 38 4.06 8.72 20.40
CA GLU A 38 2.71 8.17 20.19
C GLU A 38 2.46 6.92 21.07
N GLY A 39 3.35 6.64 22.02
CA GLY A 39 3.23 5.52 22.94
C GLY A 39 3.85 4.20 22.50
N GLY A 40 4.45 4.15 21.34
CA GLY A 40 5.15 2.99 20.80
C GLY A 40 6.61 2.86 21.23
N THR A 41 7.34 1.97 20.59
CA THR A 41 8.77 1.73 20.85
C THR A 41 9.67 2.09 19.66
N ASP A 42 9.08 2.56 18.56
CA ASP A 42 9.78 2.96 17.32
C ASP A 42 10.70 1.85 16.76
N LYS A 43 10.25 0.59 16.85
CA LYS A 43 11.00 -0.58 16.36
C LYS A 43 10.53 -1.08 15.01
N ALA A 44 9.51 -0.45 14.44
CA ALA A 44 8.98 -0.73 13.11
C ALA A 44 8.28 0.52 12.57
N ALA A 45 8.07 0.58 11.26
CA ALA A 45 7.27 1.62 10.64
C ALA A 45 5.83 1.59 11.15
N ASN A 46 5.20 2.75 11.26
CA ASN A 46 3.80 2.80 11.68
C ASN A 46 2.86 2.33 10.53
N PRO A 47 1.60 1.99 10.83
CA PRO A 47 0.67 1.47 9.83
C PRO A 47 0.45 2.40 8.63
N VAL A 48 0.46 3.72 8.83
CA VAL A 48 0.31 4.71 7.75
C VAL A 48 1.52 4.70 6.83
N GLU A 49 2.73 4.66 7.40
CA GLU A 49 3.97 4.55 6.65
C GLU A 49 4.04 3.25 5.84
N VAL A 50 3.55 2.14 6.41
CA VAL A 50 3.45 0.85 5.70
C VAL A 50 2.47 0.94 4.53
N LEU A 51 1.34 1.65 4.67
CA LEU A 51 0.41 1.90 3.57
C LEU A 51 1.07 2.69 2.43
N LEU A 52 1.82 3.75 2.75
CA LEU A 52 2.56 4.52 1.75
C LEU A 52 3.65 3.68 1.07
N GLY A 53 4.33 2.82 1.84
CA GLY A 53 5.29 1.85 1.31
C GLY A 53 4.66 0.82 0.37
N ALA A 54 3.47 0.32 0.71
CA ALA A 54 2.70 -0.59 -0.13
C ALA A 54 2.29 0.08 -1.46
N LEU A 55 1.86 1.35 -1.40
CA LEU A 55 1.56 2.15 -2.58
C LEU A 55 2.81 2.32 -3.46
N ALA A 56 3.96 2.66 -2.89
CA ALA A 56 5.22 2.78 -3.62
C ALA A 56 5.59 1.48 -4.34
N GLY A 57 5.52 0.33 -3.65
CA GLY A 57 5.78 -0.98 -4.23
C GLY A 57 4.83 -1.33 -5.39
N CYS A 58 3.56 -1.00 -5.25
CA CYS A 58 2.55 -1.20 -6.29
C CYS A 58 2.82 -0.34 -7.52
N VAL A 59 3.07 0.95 -7.34
CA VAL A 59 3.41 1.89 -8.42
C VAL A 59 4.67 1.44 -9.15
N ASN A 60 5.72 0.99 -8.44
CA ASN A 60 6.92 0.46 -9.07
C ASN A 60 6.62 -0.68 -10.05
N VAL A 61 5.88 -1.69 -9.62
CA VAL A 61 5.54 -2.84 -10.47
C VAL A 61 4.75 -2.41 -11.70
N VAL A 62 3.76 -1.54 -11.50
CA VAL A 62 2.88 -1.10 -12.60
C VAL A 62 3.63 -0.18 -13.57
N ALA A 63 4.52 0.69 -13.08
CA ALA A 63 5.35 1.56 -13.91
C ALA A 63 6.25 0.77 -14.87
N HIS A 64 6.89 -0.30 -14.38
CA HIS A 64 7.68 -1.20 -15.24
C HIS A 64 6.82 -1.89 -16.31
N ARG A 65 5.66 -2.43 -15.93
CA ARG A 65 4.72 -3.05 -16.87
C ARG A 65 4.15 -2.06 -17.89
N ALA A 66 3.88 -0.84 -17.50
CA ALA A 66 3.42 0.22 -18.39
C ALA A 66 4.51 0.60 -19.40
N ALA A 67 5.76 0.74 -18.95
CA ALA A 67 6.91 1.02 -19.80
C ALA A 67 7.09 -0.07 -20.87
N GLU A 68 7.07 -1.34 -20.47
CA GLU A 68 7.13 -2.49 -21.37
C GLU A 68 6.03 -2.45 -22.44
N ARG A 69 4.77 -2.18 -22.04
CA ARG A 69 3.62 -2.15 -22.96
C ARG A 69 3.70 -1.06 -24.03
N ILE A 70 4.32 0.08 -23.73
CA ILE A 70 4.44 1.20 -24.66
C ILE A 70 5.82 1.28 -25.32
N GLY A 71 6.69 0.29 -25.07
CA GLY A 71 8.01 0.18 -25.69
C GLY A 71 9.02 1.22 -25.17
N ILE A 72 8.92 1.64 -23.92
CA ILE A 72 9.91 2.50 -23.24
C ILE A 72 10.91 1.63 -22.49
N GLU A 73 12.19 1.91 -22.68
CA GLU A 73 13.26 1.35 -21.84
C GLU A 73 13.35 2.14 -20.53
N LEU A 74 12.87 1.54 -19.44
CA LEU A 74 12.99 2.08 -18.08
C LEU A 74 14.20 1.46 -17.41
N ARG A 75 15.30 2.20 -17.25
CA ARG A 75 16.57 1.72 -16.70
C ARG A 75 16.59 1.76 -15.18
N SER A 76 16.04 2.82 -14.61
CA SER A 76 15.91 2.95 -13.15
C SER A 76 14.68 3.76 -12.77
N LEU A 77 14.15 3.48 -11.58
CA LEU A 77 13.01 4.19 -11.01
C LEU A 77 13.23 4.35 -9.51
N ARG A 78 13.12 5.58 -9.03
CA ARG A 78 13.04 5.90 -7.60
C ARG A 78 11.70 6.56 -7.31
N LEU A 79 11.08 6.17 -6.23
CA LEU A 79 9.78 6.67 -5.80
C LEU A 79 9.89 7.30 -4.41
N THR A 80 9.30 8.47 -4.26
CA THR A 80 9.06 9.09 -2.96
C THR A 80 7.55 9.30 -2.84
N VAL A 81 6.94 8.69 -1.83
CA VAL A 81 5.50 8.80 -1.55
C VAL A 81 5.34 9.60 -0.26
N ILE A 82 4.61 10.70 -0.35
CA ILE A 82 4.40 11.64 0.75
C ILE A 82 2.91 11.66 1.07
N GLY A 83 2.54 11.32 2.29
CA GLY A 83 1.19 11.44 2.82
C GLY A 83 1.07 12.63 3.75
N GLU A 84 0.04 13.45 3.56
CA GLU A 84 -0.27 14.58 4.43
C GLU A 84 -1.46 14.22 5.33
N LEU A 85 -1.23 14.25 6.64
CA LEU A 85 -2.26 14.08 7.66
C LEU A 85 -2.55 15.43 8.32
N GLU A 86 -3.82 15.72 8.52
CA GLU A 86 -4.30 16.88 9.25
C GLU A 86 -5.17 16.38 10.42
N PRO A 87 -4.59 16.02 11.57
CA PRO A 87 -5.31 15.38 12.67
C PRO A 87 -6.51 16.16 13.18
N GLU A 88 -6.48 17.49 13.11
CA GLU A 88 -7.57 18.39 13.49
C GLU A 88 -8.80 18.24 12.58
N LEU A 89 -8.62 17.80 11.35
CA LEU A 89 -9.70 17.61 10.37
C LEU A 89 -10.19 16.15 10.28
N GLY A 90 -9.62 15.27 11.08
CA GLY A 90 -10.00 13.85 11.17
C GLY A 90 -8.86 12.88 10.84
N PRO A 91 -9.07 11.59 11.10
CA PRO A 91 -8.02 10.56 11.07
C PRO A 91 -7.76 10.03 9.64
N THR A 92 -7.62 10.90 8.66
CA THR A 92 -7.42 10.49 7.26
C THR A 92 -6.20 11.16 6.64
N ILE A 93 -5.55 10.45 5.73
CA ILE A 93 -4.56 11.05 4.85
C ILE A 93 -5.34 11.93 3.85
N ARG A 94 -5.08 13.22 3.87
CA ARG A 94 -5.80 14.20 3.04
C ARG A 94 -5.27 14.24 1.61
N ARG A 95 -3.98 14.01 1.47
CA ARG A 95 -3.30 14.06 0.19
C ARG A 95 -2.15 13.07 0.17
N ILE A 96 -1.95 12.44 -0.98
CA ILE A 96 -0.77 11.61 -1.24
C ILE A 96 -0.14 12.11 -2.54
N ASP A 97 1.13 12.52 -2.46
CA ASP A 97 1.95 12.88 -3.61
C ASP A 97 2.96 11.78 -3.90
N ILE A 98 3.06 11.36 -5.15
CA ILE A 98 4.04 10.38 -5.61
C ILE A 98 5.02 11.10 -6.55
N ARG A 99 6.27 11.20 -6.15
CA ARG A 99 7.36 11.71 -6.98
C ARG A 99 8.13 10.56 -7.59
N MET A 100 8.24 10.56 -8.91
CA MET A 100 8.91 9.53 -9.68
C MET A 100 10.16 10.12 -10.34
N GLU A 101 11.33 9.63 -9.93
CA GLU A 101 12.61 9.92 -10.58
C GLU A 101 12.96 8.71 -11.44
N ALA A 102 12.96 8.86 -12.76
CA ALA A 102 13.14 7.76 -13.69
C ALA A 102 14.22 8.07 -14.74
N ASP A 103 15.10 7.10 -14.95
CA ASP A 103 15.97 7.08 -16.12
C ASP A 103 15.28 6.30 -17.24
N LEU A 104 14.78 7.03 -18.22
CA LEU A 104 14.08 6.48 -19.36
C LEU A 104 14.28 7.33 -20.62
N GLU A 105 14.34 6.69 -21.77
CA GLU A 105 14.33 7.36 -23.08
C GLU A 105 12.92 7.34 -23.64
N ALA A 106 12.26 8.51 -23.65
CA ALA A 106 10.92 8.67 -24.16
C ALA A 106 10.65 10.14 -24.49
N ASP A 107 9.83 10.37 -25.49
CA ASP A 107 9.29 11.70 -25.77
C ASP A 107 8.23 12.14 -24.75
N ALA A 108 7.75 13.37 -24.87
CA ALA A 108 6.78 13.94 -23.92
C ALA A 108 5.45 13.19 -23.90
N ASP A 109 4.97 12.74 -25.06
CA ASP A 109 3.70 11.99 -25.18
C ASP A 109 3.82 10.58 -24.59
N GLN A 110 4.93 9.92 -24.83
CA GLN A 110 5.23 8.62 -24.22
C GLN A 110 5.32 8.72 -22.69
N LYS A 111 5.99 9.74 -22.16
CA LYS A 111 6.08 10.00 -20.71
C LYS A 111 4.70 10.24 -20.09
N ARG A 112 3.86 11.08 -20.72
CA ARG A 112 2.50 11.34 -20.26
C ARG A 112 1.68 10.05 -20.26
N ARG A 113 1.69 9.29 -21.34
CA ARG A 113 0.98 8.02 -21.47
C ARG A 113 1.46 6.99 -20.46
N TRP A 114 2.75 6.95 -20.19
CA TRP A 114 3.33 6.06 -19.17
C TRP A 114 2.80 6.39 -17.77
N LEU A 115 2.77 7.66 -17.39
CA LEU A 115 2.22 8.11 -16.11
C LEU A 115 0.72 7.78 -15.98
N GLU A 116 -0.07 8.11 -17.00
CA GLU A 116 -1.52 7.82 -17.04
C GLU A 116 -1.79 6.32 -16.90
N MET A 117 -1.04 5.47 -17.61
CA MET A 117 -1.17 4.01 -17.50
C MET A 117 -0.76 3.50 -16.13
N THR A 118 0.29 4.06 -15.54
CA THR A 118 0.77 3.68 -14.21
C THR A 118 -0.30 3.97 -13.16
N GLU A 119 -0.87 5.16 -13.17
CA GLU A 119 -1.95 5.52 -12.24
C GLU A 119 -3.20 4.66 -12.44
N ALA A 120 -3.67 4.56 -13.68
CA ALA A 120 -4.92 3.85 -14.01
C ALA A 120 -4.90 2.36 -13.67
N HIS A 121 -3.72 1.71 -13.69
CA HIS A 121 -3.59 0.27 -13.46
C HIS A 121 -2.99 -0.09 -12.11
N CYS A 122 -2.72 0.88 -11.23
CA CYS A 122 -2.25 0.59 -9.88
C CYS A 122 -3.42 0.26 -8.95
N PRO A 123 -3.60 -1.01 -8.52
CA PRO A 123 -4.75 -1.38 -7.68
C PRO A 123 -4.80 -0.61 -6.37
N ILE A 124 -3.67 -0.36 -5.72
CA ILE A 124 -3.62 0.39 -4.45
C ILE A 124 -3.98 1.86 -4.68
N ALA A 125 -3.42 2.51 -5.72
CA ALA A 125 -3.78 3.88 -6.05
C ALA A 125 -5.28 4.00 -6.35
N GLN A 126 -5.84 3.12 -7.19
CA GLN A 126 -7.26 3.12 -7.53
C GLN A 126 -8.16 2.85 -6.31
N THR A 127 -7.75 1.97 -5.39
CA THR A 127 -8.46 1.73 -4.14
C THR A 127 -8.50 3.00 -3.27
N LEU A 128 -7.38 3.71 -3.15
CA LEU A 128 -7.30 4.96 -2.37
C LEU A 128 -8.10 6.10 -3.01
N ILE A 129 -8.04 6.25 -4.33
CA ILE A 129 -8.77 7.29 -5.09
C ILE A 129 -10.28 7.09 -4.99
N GLN A 130 -10.75 5.86 -5.17
CA GLN A 130 -12.18 5.55 -5.19
C GLN A 130 -12.77 5.28 -3.81
N GLY A 131 -11.92 4.93 -2.84
CA GLY A 131 -12.35 4.39 -1.56
C GLY A 131 -12.81 2.93 -1.67
N THR A 132 -12.96 2.29 -0.53
CA THR A 132 -13.52 0.93 -0.45
C THR A 132 -14.26 0.77 0.87
N GLU A 133 -15.26 -0.11 0.89
CA GLU A 133 -15.98 -0.43 2.12
C GLU A 133 -15.08 -1.20 3.08
N VAL A 134 -15.14 -0.82 4.35
CA VAL A 134 -14.44 -1.52 5.44
C VAL A 134 -15.46 -1.91 6.48
N HIS A 135 -15.55 -3.20 6.77
CA HIS A 135 -16.46 -3.76 7.78
C HIS A 135 -15.66 -4.31 8.96
N LEU A 136 -16.12 -4.02 10.16
CA LEU A 136 -15.55 -4.57 11.39
C LEU A 136 -16.57 -5.44 12.10
N ASP A 137 -16.19 -6.68 12.38
CA ASP A 137 -17.02 -7.64 13.10
C ASP A 137 -16.29 -8.18 14.32
N LEU A 138 -16.98 -8.26 15.44
CA LEU A 138 -16.49 -8.94 16.62
C LEU A 138 -16.94 -10.40 16.61
N VAL A 139 -15.98 -11.32 16.42
CA VAL A 139 -16.23 -12.75 16.48
C VAL A 139 -15.83 -13.32 17.85
N LYS A 140 -16.55 -14.34 18.33
CA LYS A 140 -16.19 -15.01 19.57
C LYS A 140 -14.86 -15.75 19.40
N LYS A 141 -13.97 -15.59 20.38
CA LYS A 141 -12.77 -16.43 20.46
C LYS A 141 -13.20 -17.90 20.59
N GLN A 142 -12.79 -18.75 19.66
CA GLN A 142 -12.89 -20.19 19.87
C GLN A 142 -12.00 -20.53 21.08
N ARG A 143 -12.61 -21.05 22.14
CA ARG A 143 -11.85 -21.65 23.24
C ARG A 143 -11.32 -22.96 22.69
N ASP A 144 -10.00 -23.13 22.66
CA ASP A 144 -9.38 -24.42 22.42
C ASP A 144 -9.95 -25.36 23.48
N ILE A 145 -10.81 -26.28 23.08
CA ILE A 145 -11.24 -27.37 23.94
C ILE A 145 -10.04 -28.30 24.00
N CYS A 146 -9.21 -28.12 25.02
CA CYS A 146 -8.24 -29.16 25.39
C CYS A 146 -9.03 -30.42 25.77
N CYS A 147 -8.95 -31.44 24.92
CA CYS A 147 -9.28 -32.82 25.28
C CYS A 147 -8.09 -33.43 26.00
#